data_a23d5f1224169eebd02d0355b1b3f0fc
#
_entry.id   a23d5f1224169eebd02d0355b1b3f0fc
#
_cell.length_a   1.000
_cell.length_b   1.000
_cell.length_c   1.000
_cell.angle_alpha   90.00
_cell.angle_beta   90.00
_cell.angle_gamma   90.00
#
_symmetry.space_group_name_H-M   'P 1'
#
loop_
_entity.id
_entity.type
_entity.pdbx_description
1 polymer ?
#
loop_
_entity_poly.entity_id
_entity_poly.type
_entity_poly.pdbx_seq_one_letter_code
_entity_poly.pdbx_strand_id
1 'polypeptide(L)'
;GTSTSEIAITSDFSGADLTIFGALTNTDQLLLAIGQYDVVVTLEGPRDWTTVRRKERLFGIWVNRTSMTFEQMPISYSLASTRPVEEIAADDVLTSLGIGIDHVALTPTGFISNSVNLGEFRDAFRRLKQTGGLYQRDTGAAI
;
A
#
# COMPACT_ATOMS: atom_id res chain seq x y z
N GLY A 1 -20.50 -2.31 3.53
CA GLY A 1 -20.80 -2.89 2.23
C GLY A 1 -19.97 -2.31 1.11
N THR A 2 -20.07 -2.88 -0.07
CA THR A 2 -19.40 -2.44 -1.29
C THR A 2 -20.41 -2.31 -2.42
N SER A 3 -20.15 -1.41 -3.37
CA SER A 3 -21.00 -1.21 -4.56
C SER A 3 -21.02 -2.42 -5.48
N THR A 4 -19.94 -3.19 -5.49
CA THR A 4 -19.82 -4.46 -6.21
C THR A 4 -19.04 -5.46 -5.39
N SER A 5 -19.33 -6.73 -5.56
CA SER A 5 -18.60 -7.85 -4.94
C SER A 5 -17.65 -8.55 -5.91
N GLU A 6 -17.75 -8.25 -7.21
CA GLU A 6 -16.94 -8.87 -8.25
C GLU A 6 -16.63 -7.86 -9.35
N ILE A 7 -15.38 -7.85 -9.79
CA ILE A 7 -14.91 -7.03 -10.91
C ILE A 7 -14.30 -7.98 -11.94
N ALA A 8 -14.95 -8.07 -13.13
CA ALA A 8 -14.44 -8.86 -14.23
C ALA A 8 -13.38 -8.07 -15.01
N ILE A 9 -12.21 -8.68 -15.21
CA ILE A 9 -11.13 -8.11 -16.02
C ILE A 9 -11.20 -8.73 -17.42
N THR A 10 -11.53 -7.90 -18.39
CA THR A 10 -11.60 -8.24 -19.82
C THR A 10 -10.45 -7.59 -20.57
N SER A 11 -10.24 -7.93 -21.85
CA SER A 11 -9.14 -7.39 -22.66
C SER A 11 -9.18 -5.87 -22.87
N ASP A 12 -10.36 -5.26 -22.70
CA ASP A 12 -10.63 -3.82 -22.81
C ASP A 12 -10.77 -3.14 -21.45
N PHE A 13 -10.44 -3.84 -20.35
CA PHE A 13 -10.55 -3.31 -18.99
C PHE A 13 -9.58 -2.14 -18.76
N SER A 14 -10.11 -0.97 -18.43
CA SER A 14 -9.36 0.25 -18.14
C SER A 14 -9.38 0.68 -16.67
N GLY A 15 -10.09 -0.06 -15.83
CA GLY A 15 -10.29 0.21 -14.42
C GLY A 15 -11.75 0.04 -14.01
N ALA A 16 -12.01 -0.03 -12.71
CA ALA A 16 -13.35 -0.05 -12.15
C ALA A 16 -13.40 0.80 -10.88
N ASP A 17 -14.51 1.54 -10.74
CA ASP A 17 -14.78 2.28 -9.52
C ASP A 17 -15.38 1.36 -8.47
N LEU A 18 -14.86 1.41 -7.26
CA LEU A 18 -15.38 0.67 -6.12
C LEU A 18 -15.80 1.65 -5.03
N THR A 19 -17.10 1.67 -4.74
CA THR A 19 -17.64 2.43 -3.62
C THR A 19 -17.77 1.52 -2.40
N ILE A 20 -17.16 1.92 -1.30
CA ILE A 20 -17.25 1.25 0.00
C ILE A 20 -18.15 2.10 0.89
N PHE A 21 -19.13 1.48 1.52
CA PHE A 21 -20.04 2.15 2.43
C PHE A 21 -20.25 1.34 3.70
N GLY A 22 -20.49 2.05 4.80
CA GLY A 22 -20.67 1.43 6.11
C GLY A 22 -21.43 2.36 7.05
N ALA A 23 -21.72 1.88 8.24
CA ALA A 23 -22.32 2.65 9.30
C ALA A 23 -21.53 2.42 10.60
N LEU A 24 -21.31 3.49 11.34
CA LEU A 24 -20.76 3.44 12.69
C LEU A 24 -21.87 3.09 13.65
N THR A 25 -21.68 2.05 14.46
CA THR A 25 -22.63 1.61 15.48
C THR A 25 -21.98 1.76 16.86
N ASN A 26 -22.80 1.97 17.88
CA ASN A 26 -22.35 2.17 19.26
C ASN A 26 -21.36 3.35 19.44
N THR A 27 -21.50 4.37 18.61
CA THR A 27 -20.71 5.59 18.70
C THR A 27 -21.26 6.51 19.79
N ASP A 28 -20.35 7.25 20.44
CA ASP A 28 -20.78 8.36 21.27
C ASP A 28 -21.30 9.49 20.36
N GLN A 29 -22.58 9.83 20.53
CA GLN A 29 -23.28 10.82 19.72
C GLN A 29 -22.60 12.21 19.79
N LEU A 30 -22.02 12.53 20.95
CA LEU A 30 -21.33 13.81 21.15
C LEU A 30 -20.02 13.83 20.37
N LEU A 31 -19.23 12.76 20.46
CA LEU A 31 -17.97 12.64 19.71
C LEU A 31 -18.20 12.63 18.22
N LEU A 32 -19.28 11.97 17.76
CA LEU A 32 -19.66 11.99 16.37
C LEU A 32 -20.04 13.42 15.89
N ALA A 33 -20.82 14.13 16.69
CA ALA A 33 -21.29 15.48 16.36
C ALA A 33 -20.16 16.51 16.28
N ILE A 34 -19.08 16.33 17.05
CA ILE A 34 -17.91 17.22 17.03
C ILE A 34 -16.80 16.74 16.07
N GLY A 35 -17.09 15.71 15.25
CA GLY A 35 -16.16 15.22 14.25
C GLY A 35 -14.88 14.58 14.81
N GLN A 36 -14.96 13.93 15.97
CA GLN A 36 -13.80 13.31 16.61
C GLN A 36 -13.54 11.86 16.18
N TYR A 37 -14.25 11.37 15.19
CA TYR A 37 -13.97 10.09 14.58
C TYR A 37 -13.27 10.29 13.23
N ASP A 38 -12.16 9.64 13.07
CA ASP A 38 -11.50 9.51 11.79
C ASP A 38 -11.75 8.12 11.22
N VAL A 39 -11.83 8.05 9.90
CA VAL A 39 -12.02 6.79 9.19
C VAL A 39 -10.84 6.58 8.24
N VAL A 40 -10.31 5.38 8.28
CA VAL A 40 -9.27 4.92 7.37
C VAL A 40 -9.75 3.65 6.70
N VAL A 41 -9.69 3.63 5.39
CA VAL A 41 -10.05 2.46 4.58
C VAL A 41 -8.84 2.04 3.78
N THR A 42 -8.47 0.78 3.90
CA THR A 42 -7.41 0.16 3.09
C THR A 42 -8.00 -0.90 2.18
N LEU A 43 -7.59 -0.91 0.94
CA LEU A 43 -7.91 -1.93 -0.04
C LEU A 43 -6.61 -2.56 -0.52
N GLU A 44 -6.43 -3.84 -0.23
CA GLU A 44 -5.31 -4.63 -0.70
C GLU A 44 -5.73 -5.54 -1.84
N GLY A 45 -4.95 -5.56 -2.91
CA GLY A 45 -5.07 -6.56 -3.96
C GLY A 45 -4.53 -7.93 -3.52
N PRO A 46 -4.62 -8.93 -4.39
CA PRO A 46 -4.03 -10.24 -4.15
C PRO A 46 -2.54 -10.11 -3.80
N ARG A 47 -2.05 -11.04 -2.97
CA ARG A 47 -0.65 -11.06 -2.57
C ARG A 47 0.14 -11.99 -3.49
N ASP A 48 1.29 -11.53 -3.93
CA ASP A 48 2.17 -12.27 -4.83
C ASP A 48 3.65 -11.96 -4.56
N TRP A 49 4.51 -12.71 -5.19
CA TRP A 49 5.95 -12.53 -5.15
C TRP A 49 6.36 -11.37 -6.05
N THR A 50 7.21 -10.50 -5.54
CA THR A 50 7.72 -9.37 -6.33
C THR A 50 9.23 -9.30 -6.22
N THR A 51 9.91 -9.28 -7.37
CA THR A 51 11.37 -9.14 -7.43
C THR A 51 11.75 -7.72 -7.82
N VAL A 52 12.49 -7.06 -6.95
CA VAL A 52 13.12 -5.75 -7.22
C VAL A 52 14.54 -5.98 -7.67
N ARG A 53 14.91 -5.38 -8.80
CA ARG A 53 16.25 -5.49 -9.40
C ARG A 53 16.94 -4.14 -9.38
N ARG A 54 18.18 -4.12 -8.92
CA ARG A 54 19.05 -2.95 -9.01
C ARG A 54 19.91 -3.06 -10.24
N LYS A 55 19.85 -2.03 -11.10
CA LYS A 55 20.75 -1.88 -12.24
C LYS A 55 22.00 -1.12 -11.81
N GLU A 56 23.15 -1.63 -12.19
CA GLU A 56 24.44 -0.95 -12.03
C GLU A 56 25.10 -0.77 -13.37
N ARG A 57 25.84 0.35 -13.53
CA ARG A 57 26.61 0.59 -14.74
C ARG A 57 27.97 -0.09 -14.62
N LEU A 58 28.22 -1.05 -15.50
CA LEU A 58 29.48 -1.77 -15.56
C LEU A 58 30.05 -1.58 -16.97
N PHE A 59 31.29 -1.04 -17.07
CA PHE A 59 31.97 -0.77 -18.34
C PHE A 59 31.08 0.00 -19.36
N GLY A 60 30.26 0.95 -18.89
CA GLY A 60 29.37 1.73 -19.72
C GLY A 60 28.03 1.06 -20.07
N ILE A 61 27.81 -0.18 -19.63
CA ILE A 61 26.57 -0.96 -19.88
C ILE A 61 25.77 -1.08 -18.57
N TRP A 62 24.45 -0.91 -18.66
CA TRP A 62 23.56 -1.14 -17.51
C TRP A 62 23.24 -2.63 -17.38
N VAL A 63 23.64 -3.23 -16.25
CA VAL A 63 23.39 -4.64 -15.94
C VAL A 63 22.61 -4.79 -14.64
N ASN A 64 21.76 -5.80 -14.57
CA ASN A 64 21.08 -6.17 -13.34
C ASN A 64 22.07 -6.96 -12.46
N ARG A 65 22.61 -6.32 -11.43
CA ARG A 65 23.64 -6.93 -10.60
C ARG A 65 23.09 -7.53 -9.31
N THR A 66 22.08 -6.93 -8.76
CA THR A 66 21.50 -7.37 -7.49
C THR A 66 19.98 -7.40 -7.61
N SER A 67 19.37 -8.45 -7.10
CA SER A 67 17.92 -8.57 -7.02
C SER A 67 17.50 -9.03 -5.62
N MET A 68 16.35 -8.57 -5.19
CA MET A 68 15.71 -9.03 -3.96
C MET A 68 14.26 -9.35 -4.25
N THR A 69 13.83 -10.51 -3.81
CA THR A 69 12.44 -10.95 -3.93
C THR A 69 11.76 -10.78 -2.59
N PHE A 70 10.60 -10.20 -2.62
CA PHE A 70 9.69 -10.09 -1.48
C PHE A 70 8.52 -11.04 -1.71
N GLU A 71 8.17 -11.79 -0.70
CA GLU A 71 7.01 -12.67 -0.74
C GLU A 71 5.78 -12.03 -0.13
N GLN A 72 4.62 -12.52 -0.55
CA GLN A 72 3.33 -12.11 0.02
C GLN A 72 3.05 -10.61 -0.07
N MET A 73 3.54 -9.96 -1.13
CA MET A 73 3.30 -8.54 -1.33
C MET A 73 1.95 -8.30 -2.00
N PRO A 74 1.15 -7.33 -1.52
CA PRO A 74 -0.04 -6.95 -2.25
C PRO A 74 0.36 -6.39 -3.62
N ILE A 75 -0.29 -6.89 -4.67
CA ILE A 75 -0.09 -6.40 -6.04
C ILE A 75 -0.48 -4.94 -6.14
N SER A 76 -1.58 -4.56 -5.49
CA SER A 76 -2.06 -3.18 -5.37
C SER A 76 -2.43 -2.86 -3.93
N TYR A 77 -2.34 -1.59 -3.58
CA TYR A 77 -2.70 -1.07 -2.27
C TYR A 77 -3.31 0.32 -2.44
N SER A 78 -4.47 0.53 -1.91
CA SER A 78 -5.12 1.83 -1.89
C SER A 78 -5.53 2.18 -0.46
N LEU A 79 -5.28 3.42 -0.09
CA LEU A 79 -5.62 3.96 1.22
C LEU A 79 -6.45 5.23 1.03
N ALA A 80 -7.60 5.27 1.65
CA ALA A 80 -8.43 6.46 1.75
C ALA A 80 -8.65 6.82 3.22
N SER A 81 -8.53 8.08 3.57
CA SER A 81 -8.66 8.56 4.95
C SER A 81 -9.29 9.93 5.02
N THR A 82 -9.97 10.24 6.12
CA THR A 82 -10.57 11.55 6.40
C THR A 82 -9.52 12.66 6.53
N ARG A 83 -8.39 12.33 7.17
CA ARG A 83 -7.21 13.18 7.33
C ARG A 83 -5.94 12.39 7.02
N PRO A 84 -4.78 13.05 6.89
CA PRO A 84 -3.51 12.34 6.78
C PRO A 84 -3.37 11.31 7.92
N VAL A 85 -3.02 10.07 7.59
CA VAL A 85 -2.99 8.98 8.58
C VAL A 85 -1.98 9.24 9.70
N GLU A 86 -0.95 10.00 9.40
CA GLU A 86 0.08 10.43 10.35
C GLU A 86 -0.46 11.39 11.42
N GLU A 87 -1.61 12.02 11.15
CA GLU A 87 -2.34 12.86 12.10
C GLU A 87 -3.42 12.08 12.87
N ILE A 88 -3.82 10.93 12.35
CA ILE A 88 -4.86 10.06 12.95
C ILE A 88 -4.24 9.16 14.00
N ALA A 89 -3.09 8.57 13.73
CA ALA A 89 -2.45 7.61 14.62
C ALA A 89 -0.92 7.74 14.61
N ALA A 90 -0.31 7.35 15.71
CA ALA A 90 1.15 7.30 15.83
C ALA A 90 1.75 6.21 14.93
N ASP A 91 3.01 6.39 14.54
CA ASP A 91 3.74 5.55 13.59
C ASP A 91 3.83 4.06 14.01
N ASP A 92 3.96 3.81 15.30
CA ASP A 92 3.96 2.46 15.87
C ASP A 92 2.61 1.74 15.70
N VAL A 93 1.51 2.49 15.84
CA VAL A 93 0.16 1.98 15.62
C VAL A 93 -0.07 1.70 14.14
N LEU A 94 0.30 2.65 13.25
CA LEU A 94 0.21 2.47 11.80
C LEU A 94 1.02 1.25 11.33
N THR A 95 2.22 1.10 11.85
CA THR A 95 3.09 -0.05 11.57
C THR A 95 2.47 -1.36 12.05
N SER A 96 1.95 -1.41 13.27
CA SER A 96 1.35 -2.62 13.84
C SER A 96 0.11 -3.08 13.08
N LEU A 97 -0.64 -2.15 12.51
CA LEU A 97 -1.83 -2.40 11.72
C LEU A 97 -1.56 -2.54 10.22
N GLY A 98 -0.33 -2.24 9.77
CA GLY A 98 0.05 -2.24 8.35
C GLY A 98 -0.69 -1.15 7.55
N ILE A 99 -1.04 -0.05 8.20
CA ILE A 99 -1.80 1.05 7.59
C ILE A 99 -0.83 2.07 6.98
N GLY A 100 -0.95 2.27 5.68
CA GLY A 100 -0.11 3.20 4.92
C GLY A 100 0.92 2.48 4.05
N ILE A 101 1.27 3.12 2.95
CA ILE A 101 2.20 2.54 1.96
C ILE A 101 3.57 2.23 2.60
N ASP A 102 4.00 3.07 3.53
CA ASP A 102 5.28 2.93 4.23
C ASP A 102 5.28 1.82 5.27
N HIS A 103 4.10 1.40 5.73
CA HIS A 103 3.89 0.39 6.76
C HIS A 103 3.45 -0.97 6.21
N VAL A 104 3.24 -1.10 4.89
CA VAL A 104 3.01 -2.41 4.28
C VAL A 104 4.19 -3.32 4.56
N ALA A 105 3.93 -4.45 5.20
CA ALA A 105 4.98 -5.39 5.58
C ALA A 105 5.69 -5.95 4.33
N LEU A 106 7.01 -5.73 4.25
CA LEU A 106 7.87 -6.19 3.18
C LEU A 106 8.80 -7.28 3.73
N THR A 107 8.48 -8.53 3.42
CA THR A 107 9.26 -9.69 3.87
C THR A 107 10.17 -10.16 2.73
N PRO A 108 11.50 -9.96 2.81
CA PRO A 108 12.41 -10.46 1.81
C PRO A 108 12.54 -11.98 1.91
N THR A 109 12.65 -12.65 0.77
CA THR A 109 12.94 -14.08 0.68
C THR A 109 14.40 -14.32 0.34
N GLY A 110 14.96 -15.36 0.91
CA GLY A 110 16.31 -15.82 0.63
C GLY A 110 17.37 -15.24 1.58
N PHE A 111 18.61 -15.60 1.31
CA PHE A 111 19.76 -15.16 2.13
C PHE A 111 20.10 -13.70 1.80
N ILE A 112 19.97 -12.83 2.79
CA ILE A 112 20.35 -11.42 2.65
C ILE A 112 21.84 -11.34 3.00
N SER A 113 22.68 -11.03 2.02
CA SER A 113 24.07 -10.72 2.26
C SER A 113 24.18 -9.41 3.06
N ASN A 114 25.11 -9.33 3.99
CA ASN A 114 25.39 -8.11 4.78
C ASN A 114 25.74 -6.88 3.90
N SER A 115 26.05 -7.07 2.62
CA SER A 115 26.31 -6.01 1.65
C SER A 115 25.07 -5.45 0.99
N VAL A 116 23.88 -6.04 1.24
CA VAL A 116 22.62 -5.61 0.63
C VAL A 116 21.90 -4.67 1.58
N ASN A 117 21.68 -3.43 1.14
CA ASN A 117 20.87 -2.48 1.88
C ASN A 117 19.38 -2.78 1.67
N LEU A 118 18.78 -3.48 2.64
CA LEU A 118 17.36 -3.83 2.61
C LEU A 118 16.44 -2.60 2.52
N GLY A 119 16.82 -1.49 3.18
CA GLY A 119 16.07 -0.24 3.13
C GLY A 119 15.96 0.30 1.71
N GLU A 120 17.08 0.36 0.97
CA GLU A 120 17.07 0.82 -0.43
C GLU A 120 16.16 -0.03 -1.33
N PHE A 121 16.11 -1.35 -1.13
CA PHE A 121 15.22 -2.23 -1.89
C PHE A 121 13.75 -2.04 -1.53
N ARG A 122 13.45 -1.82 -0.25
CA ARG A 122 12.09 -1.49 0.20
C ARG A 122 11.61 -0.16 -0.39
N ASP A 123 12.45 0.86 -0.37
CA ASP A 123 12.14 2.17 -0.95
C ASP A 123 11.99 2.10 -2.46
N ALA A 124 12.84 1.33 -3.15
CA ALA A 124 12.72 1.08 -4.58
C ALA A 124 11.42 0.35 -4.92
N PHE A 125 11.04 -0.65 -4.12
CA PHE A 125 9.77 -1.36 -4.28
C PHE A 125 8.57 -0.41 -4.17
N ARG A 126 8.49 0.37 -3.09
CA ARG A 126 7.41 1.32 -2.86
C ARG A 126 7.31 2.33 -4.00
N ARG A 127 8.45 2.88 -4.43
CA ARG A 127 8.53 3.83 -5.54
C ARG A 127 8.02 3.22 -6.86
N LEU A 128 8.40 1.99 -7.16
CA LEU A 128 7.92 1.29 -8.36
C LEU A 128 6.40 1.11 -8.34
N LYS A 129 5.84 0.71 -7.19
CA LYS A 129 4.39 0.52 -7.04
C LYS A 129 3.62 1.83 -7.11
N GLN A 130 4.13 2.91 -6.53
CA GLN A 130 3.53 4.24 -6.60
C GLN A 130 3.60 4.80 -8.03
N THR A 131 4.75 4.72 -8.69
CA THR A 131 4.93 5.19 -10.08
C THR A 131 4.05 4.41 -11.06
N GLY A 132 3.83 3.12 -10.81
CA GLY A 132 2.91 2.29 -11.58
C GLY A 132 1.43 2.51 -11.28
N GLY A 133 1.09 3.40 -10.34
CA GLY A 133 -0.29 3.63 -9.91
C GLY A 133 -0.92 2.47 -9.13
N LEU A 134 -0.12 1.49 -8.72
CA LEU A 134 -0.60 0.31 -7.99
C LEU A 134 -0.72 0.55 -6.48
N TYR A 135 0.07 1.49 -5.95
CA TYR A 135 -0.02 1.94 -4.57
C TYR A 135 -0.48 3.40 -4.56
N GLN A 136 -1.64 3.64 -3.99
CA GLN A 136 -2.31 4.95 -4.02
C GLN A 136 -2.70 5.38 -2.61
N ARG A 137 -2.71 6.70 -2.42
CA ARG A 137 -3.22 7.34 -1.21
C ARG A 137 -4.18 8.45 -1.61
N ASP A 138 -5.34 8.47 -0.99
CA ASP A 138 -6.33 9.53 -1.11
C ASP A 138 -6.67 10.07 0.30
N THR A 139 -6.51 11.36 0.49
CA THR A 139 -6.76 12.05 1.75
C THR A 139 -7.88 13.05 1.58
N GLY A 140 -8.78 13.11 2.56
CA GLY A 140 -9.98 13.92 2.45
C GLY A 140 -11.06 13.29 1.58
N ALA A 141 -10.98 11.98 1.36
CA ALA A 141 -12.03 11.23 0.70
C ALA A 141 -13.34 11.44 1.49
N ALA A 142 -14.37 11.84 0.77
CA ALA A 142 -15.68 12.09 1.36
C ALA A 142 -16.20 10.81 2.01
N ILE A 143 -16.68 10.97 3.19
CA ILE A 143 -17.33 9.94 3.98
C ILE A 143 -18.79 10.32 4.13
#